data_e926a4621a622c19304b6adde1a18ccc
#
_entry.id   e926a4621a622c19304b6adde1a18ccc
#
_cell.length_a   1.000
_cell.length_b   1.000
_cell.length_c   1.000
_cell.angle_alpha   90.00
_cell.angle_beta   90.00
_cell.angle_gamma   90.00
#
_symmetry.space_group_name_H-M   'P 1'
#
loop_
_entity.id
_entity.type
_entity.pdbx_description
1 polymer ?
#
loop_
_entity_poly.entity_id
_entity_poly.type
_entity_poly.pdbx_seq_one_letter_code
_entity_poly.pdbx_strand_id
1 'polypeptide(L)'
;PAFWTYQMLQRHDVDVEGYMTKMGYKIANYNIESLPLGGGIETTVAQQVNAYQMLSNGGVYEKGHMIDSITDRTGEVIYQHKSEGVQVFSRATASIMDNLLKEVVVKGATTQFYSELKNVNGGAASADWMGKTGTTDNFADAWLIVSTPGITLGGWAGYDDNAPTNSKTGYTYNAQYMARLTSAIYNANPSIFKTGDKFNIDSSAIKASVLKSTGLKPATVSVNGRNVSVSGE
;
A
#
# COMPACT_ATOMS: atom_id res chain seq x y z
N PRO A 1 13.76 12.56 0.47
CA PRO A 1 13.34 11.32 -0.22
C PRO A 1 12.40 11.58 -1.39
N ALA A 2 11.32 12.37 -1.23
CA ALA A 2 10.30 12.60 -2.28
C ALA A 2 10.90 13.20 -3.56
N PHE A 3 11.67 14.27 -3.44
CA PHE A 3 12.37 14.90 -4.57
C PHE A 3 13.30 13.90 -5.30
N TRP A 4 14.02 13.06 -4.55
CA TRP A 4 14.85 12.03 -5.14
C TRP A 4 14.04 10.98 -5.88
N THR A 5 12.92 10.53 -5.31
CA THR A 5 12.00 9.60 -5.99
C THR A 5 11.43 10.23 -7.26
N TYR A 6 11.00 11.49 -7.20
CA TYR A 6 10.52 12.22 -8.37
C TYR A 6 11.59 12.27 -9.48
N GLN A 7 12.83 12.62 -9.14
CA GLN A 7 13.93 12.63 -10.11
C GLN A 7 14.21 11.24 -10.71
N MET A 8 14.11 10.17 -9.91
CA MET A 8 14.28 8.80 -10.41
C MET A 8 13.19 8.41 -11.39
N LEU A 9 11.93 8.77 -11.11
CA LEU A 9 10.81 8.55 -12.03
C LEU A 9 11.05 9.26 -13.37
N GLN A 10 11.54 10.49 -13.35
CA GLN A 10 11.85 11.28 -14.55
C GLN A 10 13.04 10.69 -15.33
N ARG A 11 14.13 10.34 -14.64
CA ARG A 11 15.36 9.81 -15.27
C ARG A 11 15.16 8.47 -15.95
N HIS A 12 14.25 7.65 -15.43
CA HIS A 12 13.97 6.33 -15.95
C HIS A 12 12.71 6.28 -16.82
N ASP A 13 12.16 7.44 -17.19
CA ASP A 13 10.98 7.59 -18.03
C ASP A 13 9.82 6.67 -17.59
N VAL A 14 9.54 6.68 -16.29
CA VAL A 14 8.49 5.83 -15.71
C VAL A 14 7.13 6.41 -16.09
N ASP A 15 6.30 5.61 -16.76
CA ASP A 15 4.92 5.95 -17.14
C ASP A 15 4.00 6.01 -15.91
N VAL A 16 4.18 7.03 -15.08
CA VAL A 16 3.38 7.23 -13.87
C VAL A 16 1.90 7.39 -14.20
N GLU A 17 1.59 8.13 -15.27
CA GLU A 17 0.20 8.33 -15.72
C GLU A 17 -0.47 7.01 -16.08
N GLY A 18 0.21 6.16 -16.84
CA GLY A 18 -0.31 4.86 -17.23
C GLY A 18 -0.57 3.95 -16.02
N TYR A 19 0.34 3.92 -15.04
CA TYR A 19 0.13 3.16 -13.80
C TYR A 19 -1.07 3.69 -13.00
N MET A 20 -1.16 4.99 -12.79
CA MET A 20 -2.23 5.61 -12.00
C MET A 20 -3.59 5.45 -12.67
N THR A 21 -3.65 5.61 -13.99
CA THR A 21 -4.88 5.43 -14.78
C THR A 21 -5.42 4.01 -14.70
N LYS A 22 -4.55 2.99 -14.73
CA LYS A 22 -4.94 1.58 -14.55
C LYS A 22 -5.59 1.32 -13.19
N MET A 23 -5.23 2.09 -12.16
CA MET A 23 -5.83 2.04 -10.83
C MET A 23 -7.03 3.00 -10.66
N GLY A 24 -7.49 3.62 -11.74
CA GLY A 24 -8.65 4.52 -11.75
C GLY A 24 -8.39 5.92 -11.23
N TYR A 25 -7.12 6.31 -11.00
CA TYR A 25 -6.78 7.69 -10.63
C TYR A 25 -6.80 8.60 -11.85
N LYS A 26 -7.29 9.83 -11.63
CA LYS A 26 -7.20 10.94 -12.57
C LYS A 26 -6.44 12.07 -11.89
N ILE A 27 -5.23 12.32 -12.31
CA ILE A 27 -4.36 13.35 -11.75
C ILE A 27 -4.19 14.45 -12.79
N ALA A 28 -4.45 15.68 -12.38
CA ALA A 28 -4.42 16.84 -13.29
C ALA A 28 -2.99 17.16 -13.78
N ASN A 29 -1.99 16.90 -12.95
CA ASN A 29 -0.59 17.17 -13.29
C ASN A 29 0.33 16.12 -12.66
N TYR A 30 1.00 15.34 -13.48
CA TYR A 30 1.99 14.34 -13.08
C TYR A 30 3.40 14.92 -12.94
N ASN A 31 3.62 16.16 -13.33
CA ASN A 31 4.94 16.80 -13.30
C ASN A 31 5.08 17.76 -12.11
N ILE A 32 4.87 17.23 -10.90
CA ILE A 32 5.05 17.97 -9.64
C ILE A 32 5.95 17.18 -8.68
N GLU A 33 6.88 17.87 -8.03
CA GLU A 33 7.88 17.25 -7.14
C GLU A 33 7.25 16.59 -5.90
N SER A 34 6.05 17.01 -5.51
CA SER A 34 5.30 16.43 -4.39
C SER A 34 4.50 15.18 -4.74
N LEU A 35 4.43 14.80 -6.03
CA LEU A 35 3.68 13.62 -6.47
C LEU A 35 4.02 12.33 -5.69
N PRO A 36 5.30 12.00 -5.41
CA PRO A 36 5.63 10.81 -4.63
C PRO A 36 5.15 10.84 -3.17
N LEU A 37 4.72 11.99 -2.67
CA LEU A 37 4.08 12.14 -1.36
C LEU A 37 2.56 12.14 -1.44
N GLY A 38 1.98 12.06 -2.64
CA GLY A 38 0.53 12.15 -2.87
C GLY A 38 0.07 13.56 -3.23
N GLY A 39 0.98 14.51 -3.47
CA GLY A 39 0.62 15.86 -3.92
C GLY A 39 -0.15 15.85 -5.22
N GLY A 40 -1.22 16.66 -5.30
CA GLY A 40 -2.08 16.72 -6.47
C GLY A 40 -3.02 15.54 -6.68
N ILE A 41 -3.11 14.61 -5.70
CA ILE A 41 -4.00 13.45 -5.76
C ILE A 41 -5.19 13.69 -4.82
N GLU A 42 -6.37 13.76 -5.37
CA GLU A 42 -7.64 13.68 -4.64
C GLU A 42 -8.19 12.27 -4.77
N THR A 43 -8.62 11.67 -3.65
CA THR A 43 -9.01 10.27 -3.63
C THR A 43 -10.04 9.97 -2.55
N THR A 44 -10.69 8.82 -2.65
CA THR A 44 -11.58 8.28 -1.62
C THR A 44 -10.92 7.13 -0.88
N VAL A 45 -11.42 6.81 0.32
CA VAL A 45 -10.96 5.63 1.08
C VAL A 45 -11.11 4.36 0.25
N ALA A 46 -12.24 4.19 -0.45
CA ALA A 46 -12.48 3.03 -1.30
C ALA A 46 -11.45 2.90 -2.43
N GLN A 47 -11.09 4.01 -3.08
CA GLN A 47 -10.10 4.01 -4.15
C GLN A 47 -8.70 3.66 -3.61
N GLN A 48 -8.30 4.22 -2.46
CA GLN A 48 -7.04 3.88 -1.83
C GLN A 48 -6.98 2.41 -1.38
N VAL A 49 -8.06 1.89 -0.78
CA VAL A 49 -8.16 0.48 -0.40
C VAL A 49 -7.98 -0.43 -1.62
N ASN A 50 -8.65 -0.14 -2.74
CA ASN A 50 -8.51 -0.90 -3.98
C ASN A 50 -7.08 -0.85 -4.52
N ALA A 51 -6.43 0.33 -4.47
CA ALA A 51 -5.06 0.47 -4.95
C ALA A 51 -4.05 -0.32 -4.10
N TYR A 52 -4.21 -0.33 -2.78
CA TYR A 52 -3.37 -1.14 -1.89
C TYR A 52 -3.68 -2.63 -1.95
N GLN A 53 -4.96 -3.01 -2.12
CA GLN A 53 -5.35 -4.40 -2.32
C GLN A 53 -4.68 -5.01 -3.57
N MET A 54 -4.45 -4.22 -4.61
CA MET A 54 -3.72 -4.64 -5.80
C MET A 54 -2.32 -5.20 -5.47
N LEU A 55 -1.61 -4.61 -4.50
CA LEU A 55 -0.31 -5.13 -4.05
C LEU A 55 -0.46 -6.54 -3.47
N SER A 56 -1.36 -6.74 -2.50
CA SER A 56 -1.66 -8.05 -1.91
C SER A 56 -2.17 -9.07 -2.92
N ASN A 57 -2.71 -8.62 -4.04
CA ASN A 57 -3.26 -9.42 -5.14
C ASN A 57 -2.23 -9.65 -6.27
N GLY A 58 -0.93 -9.64 -5.95
CA GLY A 58 0.14 -9.91 -6.91
C GLY A 58 0.24 -8.89 -8.04
N GLY A 59 -0.12 -7.65 -7.79
CA GLY A 59 -0.06 -6.55 -8.75
C GLY A 59 -1.28 -6.42 -9.66
N VAL A 60 -2.35 -7.20 -9.41
CA VAL A 60 -3.60 -7.15 -10.17
C VAL A 60 -4.60 -6.23 -9.47
N TYR A 61 -4.94 -5.12 -10.11
CA TYR A 61 -5.97 -4.20 -9.65
C TYR A 61 -7.36 -4.71 -10.05
N GLU A 62 -8.26 -4.77 -9.09
CA GLU A 62 -9.67 -5.03 -9.30
C GLU A 62 -10.50 -3.91 -8.67
N LYS A 63 -11.44 -3.36 -9.42
CA LYS A 63 -12.33 -2.34 -8.90
C LYS A 63 -13.31 -2.98 -7.92
N GLY A 64 -13.36 -2.46 -6.69
CA GLY A 64 -14.31 -2.92 -5.67
C GLY A 64 -15.76 -2.73 -6.12
N HIS A 65 -16.61 -3.68 -5.72
CA HIS A 65 -18.05 -3.69 -5.97
C HIS A 65 -18.79 -4.06 -4.69
N MET A 66 -20.08 -3.79 -4.64
CA MET A 66 -20.95 -4.08 -3.49
C MET A 66 -21.98 -5.16 -3.78
N ILE A 67 -22.24 -5.46 -5.06
CA ILE A 67 -23.27 -6.40 -5.49
C ILE A 67 -22.62 -7.50 -6.31
N ASP A 68 -22.59 -8.70 -5.79
CA ASP A 68 -22.07 -9.88 -6.48
C ASP A 68 -23.07 -10.41 -7.51
N SER A 69 -24.34 -10.52 -7.11
CA SER A 69 -25.40 -11.00 -8.00
C SER A 69 -26.76 -10.44 -7.62
N ILE A 70 -27.66 -10.38 -8.59
CA ILE A 70 -29.06 -10.08 -8.42
C ILE A 70 -29.84 -11.23 -9.02
N THR A 71 -30.78 -11.81 -8.26
CA THR A 71 -31.71 -12.84 -8.73
C THR A 71 -33.14 -12.32 -8.68
N ASP A 72 -34.00 -12.80 -9.58
CA ASP A 72 -35.41 -12.54 -9.51
C ASP A 72 -36.12 -13.46 -8.50
N ARG A 73 -37.47 -13.38 -8.43
CA ARG A 73 -38.28 -14.17 -7.51
C ARG A 73 -38.29 -15.65 -7.84
N THR A 74 -37.93 -16.03 -9.07
CA THR A 74 -37.87 -17.42 -9.53
C THR A 74 -36.49 -18.04 -9.28
N GLY A 75 -35.52 -17.24 -8.86
CA GLY A 75 -34.12 -17.64 -8.68
C GLY A 75 -33.26 -17.47 -9.94
N GLU A 76 -33.81 -16.89 -11.00
CA GLU A 76 -33.02 -16.55 -12.20
C GLU A 76 -32.06 -15.43 -11.92
N VAL A 77 -30.78 -15.58 -12.35
CA VAL A 77 -29.74 -14.58 -12.17
C VAL A 77 -29.90 -13.48 -13.22
N ILE A 78 -30.32 -12.29 -12.79
CA ILE A 78 -30.48 -11.09 -13.62
C ILE A 78 -29.14 -10.37 -13.82
N TYR A 79 -28.29 -10.39 -12.79
CA TYR A 79 -26.96 -9.76 -12.79
C TYR A 79 -25.97 -10.65 -12.06
N GLN A 80 -24.80 -10.80 -12.63
CA GLN A 80 -23.64 -11.42 -11.99
C GLN A 80 -22.41 -10.52 -12.21
N HIS A 81 -21.79 -10.09 -11.11
CA HIS A 81 -20.52 -9.38 -11.22
C HIS A 81 -19.46 -10.27 -11.88
N LYS A 82 -18.73 -9.69 -12.81
CA LYS A 82 -17.56 -10.32 -13.43
C LYS A 82 -16.34 -9.50 -13.03
N SER A 83 -15.40 -10.14 -12.38
CA SER A 83 -14.11 -9.52 -12.06
C SER A 83 -13.28 -9.37 -13.35
N GLU A 84 -12.80 -8.16 -13.59
CA GLU A 84 -11.93 -7.81 -14.72
C GLU A 84 -10.63 -7.23 -14.15
N GLY A 85 -9.77 -8.10 -13.65
CA GLY A 85 -8.49 -7.69 -13.06
C GLY A 85 -7.53 -7.13 -14.12
N VAL A 86 -6.89 -6.01 -13.81
CA VAL A 86 -5.87 -5.38 -14.65
C VAL A 86 -4.51 -5.52 -14.00
N GLN A 87 -3.55 -6.14 -14.67
CA GLN A 87 -2.16 -6.21 -14.18
C GLN A 87 -1.54 -4.82 -14.22
N VAL A 88 -1.27 -4.24 -13.06
CA VAL A 88 -0.62 -2.93 -12.89
C VAL A 88 0.87 -3.09 -12.69
N PHE A 89 1.27 -3.91 -11.72
CA PHE A 89 2.67 -4.23 -11.45
C PHE A 89 2.93 -5.72 -11.64
N SER A 90 4.17 -6.09 -11.92
CA SER A 90 4.55 -7.50 -11.90
C SER A 90 4.40 -8.10 -10.49
N ARG A 91 4.21 -9.42 -10.40
CA ARG A 91 4.18 -10.12 -9.09
C ARG A 91 5.43 -9.85 -8.27
N ALA A 92 6.60 -9.83 -8.90
CA ALA A 92 7.86 -9.50 -8.24
C ALA A 92 7.84 -8.10 -7.64
N THR A 93 7.41 -7.09 -8.40
CA THR A 93 7.33 -5.69 -7.94
C THR A 93 6.35 -5.55 -6.78
N ALA A 94 5.14 -6.13 -6.89
CA ALA A 94 4.15 -6.09 -5.83
C ALA A 94 4.67 -6.75 -4.55
N SER A 95 5.25 -7.95 -4.65
CA SER A 95 5.76 -8.69 -3.49
C SER A 95 6.95 -7.99 -2.79
N ILE A 96 7.80 -7.28 -3.53
CA ILE A 96 8.86 -6.46 -2.96
C ILE A 96 8.24 -5.29 -2.17
N MET A 97 7.22 -4.63 -2.73
CA MET A 97 6.52 -3.54 -2.05
C MET A 97 5.80 -4.04 -0.80
N ASP A 98 5.10 -5.17 -0.84
CA ASP A 98 4.48 -5.79 0.33
C ASP A 98 5.50 -5.99 1.45
N ASN A 99 6.68 -6.51 1.10
CA ASN A 99 7.75 -6.76 2.07
C ASN A 99 8.29 -5.46 2.69
N LEU A 100 8.42 -4.39 1.91
CA LEU A 100 8.80 -3.07 2.42
C LEU A 100 7.72 -2.50 3.36
N LEU A 101 6.44 -2.65 3.02
CA LEU A 101 5.31 -2.16 3.80
C LEU A 101 5.10 -2.94 5.10
N LYS A 102 5.55 -4.19 5.21
CA LYS A 102 5.61 -4.95 6.47
C LYS A 102 6.52 -4.26 7.50
N GLU A 103 7.67 -3.77 7.08
CA GLU A 103 8.59 -3.06 7.98
C GLU A 103 7.95 -1.78 8.55
N VAL A 104 7.06 -1.12 7.80
CA VAL A 104 6.31 0.05 8.28
C VAL A 104 5.37 -0.30 9.44
N VAL A 105 4.78 -1.50 9.44
CA VAL A 105 3.91 -1.98 10.53
C VAL A 105 4.73 -2.33 11.78
N VAL A 106 5.88 -2.99 11.60
CA VAL A 106 6.67 -3.51 12.73
C VAL A 106 7.53 -2.43 13.36
N LYS A 107 8.15 -1.54 12.56
CA LYS A 107 9.16 -0.56 13.00
C LYS A 107 8.86 0.87 12.57
N GLY A 108 7.83 1.09 11.78
CA GLY A 108 7.54 2.39 11.17
C GLY A 108 6.30 3.09 11.73
N ALA A 109 5.67 3.90 10.89
CA ALA A 109 4.58 4.80 11.27
C ALA A 109 3.26 4.10 11.64
N THR A 110 3.06 2.83 11.25
CA THR A 110 1.85 2.05 11.60
C THR A 110 2.01 1.19 12.86
N THR A 111 3.14 1.30 13.56
CA THR A 111 3.40 0.56 14.81
C THR A 111 2.33 0.80 15.86
N GLN A 112 1.76 1.99 15.95
CA GLN A 112 0.71 2.27 16.93
C GLN A 112 -0.55 1.46 16.64
N PHE A 113 -1.01 1.38 15.39
CA PHE A 113 -2.12 0.50 15.00
C PHE A 113 -1.85 -0.94 15.43
N TYR A 114 -0.65 -1.45 15.12
CA TYR A 114 -0.31 -2.84 15.42
C TYR A 114 -0.22 -3.12 16.93
N SER A 115 0.30 -2.16 17.70
CA SER A 115 0.34 -2.24 19.16
C SER A 115 -1.07 -2.26 19.75
N GLU A 116 -1.95 -1.37 19.29
CA GLU A 116 -3.35 -1.33 19.72
C GLU A 116 -4.09 -2.62 19.33
N LEU A 117 -3.85 -3.14 18.10
CA LEU A 117 -4.47 -4.37 17.65
C LEU A 117 -4.05 -5.57 18.52
N LYS A 118 -2.79 -5.67 18.91
CA LYS A 118 -2.32 -6.70 19.85
C LYS A 118 -3.06 -6.64 21.20
N ASN A 119 -3.34 -5.44 21.67
CA ASN A 119 -4.01 -5.24 22.95
C ASN A 119 -5.50 -5.63 22.89
N VAL A 120 -6.17 -5.37 21.75
CA VAL A 120 -7.62 -5.62 21.64
C VAL A 120 -7.95 -6.98 21.00
N ASN A 121 -7.07 -7.53 20.17
CA ASN A 121 -7.28 -8.82 19.49
C ASN A 121 -5.99 -9.48 19.03
N GLY A 122 -5.41 -10.33 19.87
CA GLY A 122 -4.19 -11.07 19.55
C GLY A 122 -4.34 -12.02 18.35
N GLY A 123 -5.53 -12.57 18.11
CA GLY A 123 -5.82 -13.42 16.96
C GLY A 123 -5.70 -12.64 15.63
N ALA A 124 -6.34 -11.48 15.54
CA ALA A 124 -6.21 -10.60 14.39
C ALA A 124 -4.76 -10.12 14.20
N ALA A 125 -4.06 -9.81 15.30
CA ALA A 125 -2.68 -9.36 15.26
C ALA A 125 -1.68 -10.45 14.80
N SER A 126 -2.06 -11.74 14.85
CA SER A 126 -1.20 -12.85 14.39
C SER A 126 -1.06 -12.92 12.87
N ALA A 127 -1.91 -12.24 12.11
CA ALA A 127 -1.78 -12.17 10.67
C ALA A 127 -0.48 -11.46 10.24
N ASP A 128 -0.06 -11.70 9.01
CA ASP A 128 1.07 -10.99 8.42
C ASP A 128 0.58 -9.63 7.89
N TRP A 129 0.91 -8.55 8.58
CA TRP A 129 0.43 -7.22 8.29
C TRP A 129 1.42 -6.40 7.49
N MET A 130 0.93 -5.70 6.49
CA MET A 130 1.59 -4.55 5.87
C MET A 130 0.73 -3.31 6.01
N GLY A 131 1.31 -2.11 5.88
CA GLY A 131 0.51 -0.90 5.99
C GLY A 131 1.27 0.38 5.72
N LYS A 132 0.49 1.46 5.56
CA LYS A 132 0.99 2.81 5.34
C LYS A 132 0.07 3.84 5.97
N THR A 133 0.67 4.83 6.61
CA THR A 133 -0.01 6.06 7.05
C THR A 133 0.14 7.16 6.01
N GLY A 134 -0.79 8.10 6.00
CA GLY A 134 -0.68 9.37 5.29
C GLY A 134 -1.09 10.51 6.22
N THR A 135 -0.40 11.63 6.12
CA THR A 135 -0.72 12.85 6.87
C THR A 135 -0.40 14.05 5.99
N THR A 136 -1.38 14.90 5.77
CA THR A 136 -1.21 16.15 5.04
C THR A 136 -0.78 17.29 5.95
N ASP A 137 -0.48 18.44 5.37
CA ASP A 137 -0.06 19.61 6.11
C ASP A 137 -1.11 20.02 7.16
N ASN A 138 -0.65 20.54 8.30
CA ASN A 138 -1.49 20.91 9.44
C ASN A 138 -2.37 19.77 9.99
N PHE A 139 -2.03 18.52 9.69
CA PHE A 139 -2.80 17.33 10.06
C PHE A 139 -4.25 17.36 9.54
N ALA A 140 -4.50 18.01 8.41
CA ALA A 140 -5.85 18.10 7.85
C ALA A 140 -6.41 16.73 7.48
N ASP A 141 -5.56 15.84 6.96
CA ASP A 141 -5.90 14.46 6.68
C ASP A 141 -5.03 13.49 7.47
N ALA A 142 -5.66 12.48 8.02
CA ALA A 142 -5.01 11.35 8.68
C ALA A 142 -5.47 10.03 8.04
N TRP A 143 -4.59 9.41 7.26
CA TRP A 143 -4.84 8.17 6.55
C TRP A 143 -4.15 6.99 7.21
N LEU A 144 -4.80 5.84 7.17
CA LEU A 144 -4.20 4.55 7.50
C LEU A 144 -4.78 3.47 6.58
N ILE A 145 -3.92 2.81 5.83
CA ILE A 145 -4.24 1.61 5.08
C ILE A 145 -3.42 0.45 5.64
N VAL A 146 -4.08 -0.66 5.90
CA VAL A 146 -3.45 -1.88 6.40
C VAL A 146 -3.98 -3.09 5.66
N SER A 147 -3.12 -4.06 5.40
CA SER A 147 -3.50 -5.27 4.67
C SER A 147 -2.90 -6.52 5.30
N THR A 148 -3.62 -7.62 5.16
CA THR A 148 -3.12 -8.98 5.27
C THR A 148 -3.18 -9.65 3.90
N PRO A 149 -2.68 -10.87 3.71
CA PRO A 149 -2.88 -11.60 2.46
C PRO A 149 -4.34 -11.83 2.06
N GLY A 150 -5.29 -11.60 2.97
CA GLY A 150 -6.71 -11.88 2.75
C GLY A 150 -7.63 -10.67 2.74
N ILE A 151 -7.24 -9.56 3.37
CA ILE A 151 -8.10 -8.37 3.50
C ILE A 151 -7.27 -7.08 3.52
N THR A 152 -7.79 -6.05 2.88
CA THR A 152 -7.27 -4.67 2.98
C THR A 152 -8.31 -3.78 3.64
N LEU A 153 -7.88 -3.01 4.63
CA LEU A 153 -8.71 -2.07 5.39
C LEU A 153 -8.14 -0.66 5.27
N GLY A 154 -9.02 0.32 5.18
CA GLY A 154 -8.62 1.73 5.11
C GLY A 154 -9.44 2.60 6.04
N GLY A 155 -8.80 3.58 6.65
CA GLY A 155 -9.41 4.60 7.45
C GLY A 155 -8.86 5.99 7.12
N TRP A 156 -9.76 6.96 7.14
CA TRP A 156 -9.44 8.38 7.04
C TRP A 156 -10.11 9.13 8.18
N ALA A 157 -9.44 10.12 8.68
CA ALA A 157 -9.98 11.05 9.66
C ALA A 157 -9.53 12.48 9.31
N GLY A 158 -10.49 13.39 9.28
CA GLY A 158 -10.29 14.80 8.89
C GLY A 158 -11.61 15.52 8.83
N TYR A 159 -11.60 16.73 8.27
CA TYR A 159 -12.79 17.52 8.00
C TYR A 159 -12.99 17.71 6.49
N ASP A 160 -14.24 17.68 6.02
CA ASP A 160 -14.58 17.81 4.60
C ASP A 160 -14.19 19.17 4.01
N ASP A 161 -14.06 20.20 4.84
CA ASP A 161 -13.58 21.52 4.47
C ASP A 161 -12.06 21.68 4.56
N ASN A 162 -11.33 20.57 4.76
CA ASN A 162 -9.89 20.53 4.94
C ASN A 162 -9.38 21.36 6.14
N ALA A 163 -10.22 21.57 7.15
CA ALA A 163 -9.80 22.26 8.37
C ALA A 163 -8.68 21.48 9.10
N PRO A 164 -7.73 22.19 9.72
CA PRO A 164 -6.66 21.55 10.47
C PRO A 164 -7.19 20.69 11.63
N THR A 165 -6.61 19.52 11.82
CA THR A 165 -6.77 18.72 13.04
C THR A 165 -5.51 18.82 13.92
N ASN A 166 -5.11 17.76 14.57
CA ASN A 166 -3.87 17.70 15.35
C ASN A 166 -3.20 16.33 15.22
N SER A 167 -1.96 16.22 15.67
CA SER A 167 -1.17 14.99 15.56
C SER A 167 -1.85 13.76 16.18
N LYS A 168 -2.69 13.93 17.20
CA LYS A 168 -3.41 12.81 17.84
C LYS A 168 -4.46 12.22 16.90
N THR A 169 -5.01 12.98 15.98
CA THR A 169 -6.03 12.49 15.03
C THR A 169 -5.50 11.31 14.21
N GLY A 170 -4.33 11.46 13.60
CA GLY A 170 -3.71 10.38 12.80
C GLY A 170 -3.03 9.32 13.65
N TYR A 171 -2.12 9.73 14.51
CA TYR A 171 -1.24 8.80 15.24
C TYR A 171 -1.93 8.06 16.38
N THR A 172 -3.02 8.59 16.93
CA THR A 172 -3.69 7.96 18.06
C THR A 172 -5.11 7.53 17.68
N TYR A 173 -5.97 8.47 17.34
CA TYR A 173 -7.40 8.17 17.20
C TYR A 173 -7.70 7.29 15.98
N ASN A 174 -7.11 7.60 14.82
CA ASN A 174 -7.31 6.77 13.63
C ASN A 174 -6.73 5.37 13.82
N ALA A 175 -5.54 5.25 14.44
CA ALA A 175 -4.93 3.95 14.73
C ALA A 175 -5.78 3.10 15.69
N GLN A 176 -6.31 3.71 16.77
CA GLN A 176 -7.19 3.03 17.72
C GLN A 176 -8.52 2.63 17.10
N TYR A 177 -9.13 3.52 16.32
CA TYR A 177 -10.35 3.23 15.59
C TYR A 177 -10.14 2.02 14.65
N MET A 178 -9.10 2.06 13.83
CA MET A 178 -8.79 0.99 12.89
C MET A 178 -8.47 -0.33 13.57
N ALA A 179 -7.79 -0.32 14.72
CA ALA A 179 -7.52 -1.53 15.50
C ALA A 179 -8.82 -2.17 16.04
N ARG A 180 -9.74 -1.35 16.56
CA ARG A 180 -11.05 -1.82 17.04
C ARG A 180 -11.94 -2.32 15.91
N LEU A 181 -11.98 -1.61 14.77
CA LEU A 181 -12.69 -2.03 13.57
C LEU A 181 -12.15 -3.38 13.07
N THR A 182 -10.83 -3.51 12.98
CA THR A 182 -10.16 -4.76 12.59
C THR A 182 -10.54 -5.90 13.55
N SER A 183 -10.53 -5.65 14.86
CA SER A 183 -10.95 -6.63 15.86
C SER A 183 -12.41 -7.06 15.68
N ALA A 184 -13.31 -6.12 15.42
CA ALA A 184 -14.73 -6.43 15.20
C ALA A 184 -14.94 -7.28 13.94
N ILE A 185 -14.28 -6.93 12.84
CA ILE A 185 -14.33 -7.70 11.57
C ILE A 185 -13.74 -9.11 11.79
N TYR A 186 -12.60 -9.22 12.48
CA TYR A 186 -11.99 -10.51 12.78
C TYR A 186 -12.91 -11.41 13.61
N ASN A 187 -13.58 -10.88 14.63
CA ASN A 187 -14.50 -11.64 15.45
C ASN A 187 -15.72 -12.11 14.65
N ALA A 188 -16.16 -11.33 13.67
CA ALA A 188 -17.27 -11.71 12.80
C ALA A 188 -16.87 -12.78 11.76
N ASN A 189 -15.68 -12.68 11.18
CA ASN A 189 -15.16 -13.63 10.18
C ASN A 189 -13.63 -13.69 10.17
N PRO A 190 -13.00 -14.51 11.02
CA PRO A 190 -11.55 -14.60 11.10
C PRO A 190 -10.89 -15.17 9.84
N SER A 191 -11.61 -15.98 9.05
CA SER A 191 -11.05 -16.66 7.89
C SER A 191 -10.60 -15.72 6.77
N ILE A 192 -11.24 -14.55 6.63
CA ILE A 192 -10.90 -13.57 5.60
C ILE A 192 -9.53 -12.92 5.82
N PHE A 193 -8.98 -13.00 7.04
CA PHE A 193 -7.66 -12.45 7.34
C PHE A 193 -6.51 -13.34 6.86
N LYS A 194 -6.78 -14.60 6.57
CA LYS A 194 -5.77 -15.58 6.14
C LYS A 194 -4.52 -15.56 7.04
N THR A 195 -4.73 -15.67 8.34
CA THR A 195 -3.65 -15.53 9.35
C THR A 195 -2.51 -16.53 9.19
N GLY A 196 -2.75 -17.66 8.50
CA GLY A 196 -1.73 -18.66 8.15
C GLY A 196 -0.85 -18.27 6.96
N ASP A 197 -1.31 -17.34 6.12
CA ASP A 197 -0.60 -16.94 4.92
C ASP A 197 0.42 -15.83 5.23
N LYS A 198 1.43 -15.70 4.36
CA LYS A 198 2.50 -14.70 4.49
C LYS A 198 2.69 -13.95 3.17
N PHE A 199 3.07 -12.69 3.28
CA PHE A 199 3.60 -11.93 2.17
C PHE A 199 5.02 -12.43 1.85
N ASN A 200 5.14 -13.26 0.84
CA ASN A 200 6.41 -13.80 0.41
C ASN A 200 6.91 -13.07 -0.84
N ILE A 201 8.20 -12.82 -0.90
CA ILE A 201 8.81 -12.26 -2.12
C ILE A 201 8.70 -13.30 -3.23
N ASP A 202 8.16 -12.89 -4.38
CA ASP A 202 8.01 -13.74 -5.55
C ASP A 202 9.35 -14.28 -6.04
N SER A 203 9.38 -15.50 -6.48
CA SER A 203 10.61 -16.21 -6.89
C SER A 203 11.30 -15.60 -8.13
N SER A 204 10.57 -14.82 -8.92
CA SER A 204 11.13 -14.07 -10.06
C SER A 204 11.87 -12.79 -9.65
N ALA A 205 11.75 -12.36 -8.37
CA ALA A 205 12.50 -11.21 -7.86
C ALA A 205 14.00 -11.53 -7.73
N ILE A 206 14.83 -10.67 -8.29
CA ILE A 206 16.28 -10.85 -8.26
C ILE A 206 16.84 -10.38 -6.93
N LYS A 207 17.46 -11.30 -6.20
CA LYS A 207 18.20 -10.98 -4.96
C LYS A 207 19.59 -10.48 -5.32
N ALA A 208 19.92 -9.26 -4.91
CA ALA A 208 21.24 -8.67 -5.15
C ALA A 208 21.75 -7.92 -3.92
N SER A 209 23.07 -7.97 -3.71
CA SER A 209 23.71 -7.06 -2.75
C SER A 209 23.83 -5.68 -3.38
N VAL A 210 23.53 -4.65 -2.60
CA VAL A 210 23.64 -3.25 -3.02
C VAL A 210 24.52 -2.45 -2.06
N LEU A 211 25.15 -1.40 -2.55
CA LEU A 211 25.88 -0.47 -1.70
C LEU A 211 24.89 0.33 -0.84
N LYS A 212 25.08 0.31 0.47
CA LYS A 212 24.19 1.00 1.42
C LYS A 212 24.08 2.50 1.15
N SER A 213 25.14 3.13 0.62
CA SER A 213 25.20 4.56 0.34
C SER A 213 24.41 4.99 -0.89
N THR A 214 24.27 4.13 -1.90
CA THR A 214 23.68 4.47 -3.20
C THR A 214 22.47 3.62 -3.56
N GLY A 215 22.28 2.46 -2.94
CA GLY A 215 21.25 1.48 -3.33
C GLY A 215 21.55 0.75 -4.64
N LEU A 216 22.71 1.01 -5.27
CA LEU A 216 23.07 0.43 -6.55
C LEU A 216 23.92 -0.83 -6.36
N LYS A 217 23.89 -1.72 -7.34
CA LYS A 217 24.76 -2.90 -7.39
C LYS A 217 26.23 -2.44 -7.39
N PRO A 218 27.10 -3.06 -6.60
CA PRO A 218 28.53 -2.78 -6.73
C PRO A 218 29.05 -3.29 -8.08
N ALA A 219 29.75 -2.43 -8.81
CA ALA A 219 30.56 -2.82 -9.95
C ALA A 219 32.02 -2.89 -9.52
N THR A 220 32.78 -3.81 -10.08
CA THR A 220 34.23 -3.89 -9.83
C THR A 220 34.96 -3.26 -11.00
N VAL A 221 35.67 -2.18 -10.72
CA VAL A 221 36.53 -1.49 -11.72
C VAL A 221 37.97 -1.67 -11.32
N SER A 222 38.84 -2.02 -12.27
CA SER A 222 40.26 -2.09 -12.03
C SER A 222 40.91 -0.70 -12.20
N VAL A 223 41.45 -0.18 -11.14
CA VAL A 223 42.20 1.10 -11.16
C VAL A 223 43.66 0.82 -10.73
N ASN A 224 44.58 1.08 -11.62
CA ASN A 224 46.01 0.84 -11.38
C ASN A 224 46.30 -0.60 -10.92
N GLY A 225 45.65 -1.60 -11.54
CA GLY A 225 45.84 -3.02 -11.21
C GLY A 225 45.19 -3.47 -9.88
N ARG A 226 44.41 -2.60 -9.22
CA ARG A 226 43.63 -2.93 -8.03
C ARG A 226 42.13 -2.92 -8.35
N ASN A 227 41.42 -3.96 -7.93
CA ASN A 227 39.99 -4.01 -8.06
C ASN A 227 39.32 -3.13 -6.99
N VAL A 228 38.56 -2.13 -7.40
CA VAL A 228 37.81 -1.22 -6.54
C VAL A 228 36.34 -1.42 -6.80
N SER A 229 35.57 -1.64 -5.73
CA SER A 229 34.10 -1.65 -5.83
C SER A 229 33.58 -0.23 -5.95
N VAL A 230 32.89 0.06 -7.03
CA VAL A 230 32.20 1.33 -7.28
C VAL A 230 30.71 1.08 -7.43
N SER A 231 29.88 2.12 -7.25
CA SER A 231 28.47 2.01 -7.59
C SER A 231 28.32 1.81 -9.10
N GLY A 232 27.73 0.70 -9.50
CA GLY A 232 27.30 0.50 -10.90
C GLY A 232 26.10 1.40 -11.23
N GLU A 233 25.93 1.72 -12.50
CA GLU A 233 24.71 2.32 -13.05
C GLU A 233 23.52 1.38 -12.99
#